data_250afdaefc159fd4eb1d76a0cb17e6ec
#
_entry.id   250afdaefc159fd4eb1d76a0cb17e6ec
#
_cell.length_a   1.000
_cell.length_b   1.000
_cell.length_c   1.000
_cell.angle_alpha   90.00
_cell.angle_beta   90.00
_cell.angle_gamma   90.00
#
_symmetry.space_group_name_H-M   'P 1'
#
loop_
_entity.id
_entity.type
_entity.pdbx_description
1 polymer ?
#
loop_
_entity_poly.entity_id
_entity_poly.type
_entity_poly.pdbx_seq_one_letter_code
_entity_poly.pdbx_strand_id
1 'polypeptide(L)'
;MYERILYPTDFSDEAVKSVDYIKELKGAGATDVIILHVIDRRGLNDLARFAKKDFAGILVDMEQKARAEIRPVEEELKGVGLKVKVRVEQGGPCDKILQVADEEKVSIIIAGSHGKSNIDSMLLGSVSYKLVKRVNIPILVVKK
;
A
#
# COMPACT_ATOMS: atom_id res chain seq x y z
N MET A 1 -16.26 5.05 -12.61
CA MET A 1 -16.39 5.08 -11.15
C MET A 1 -15.12 4.64 -10.44
N TYR A 2 -14.41 3.62 -10.91
CA TYR A 2 -13.20 3.11 -10.26
C TYR A 2 -11.93 3.46 -11.05
N GLU A 3 -11.85 4.70 -11.52
CA GLU A 3 -10.82 5.14 -12.46
C GLU A 3 -9.42 5.17 -11.85
N ARG A 4 -9.31 5.63 -10.61
CA ARG A 4 -8.03 5.75 -9.91
C ARG A 4 -8.03 4.88 -8.66
N ILE A 5 -7.12 3.93 -8.64
CA ILE A 5 -6.99 2.95 -7.54
C ILE A 5 -5.82 3.33 -6.65
N LEU A 6 -6.02 3.33 -5.34
CA LEU A 6 -4.92 3.35 -4.38
C LEU A 6 -4.70 1.94 -3.86
N TYR A 7 -3.49 1.46 -4.01
CA TYR A 7 -3.09 0.15 -3.56
C TYR A 7 -1.97 0.27 -2.52
N PRO A 8 -2.31 0.35 -1.22
CA PRO A 8 -1.31 0.28 -0.17
C PRO A 8 -0.82 -1.14 -0.03
N THR A 9 0.48 -1.33 0.09
CA THR A 9 1.10 -2.64 0.22
C THR A 9 2.16 -2.65 1.31
N ASP A 10 2.18 -3.74 2.08
CA ASP A 10 3.24 -4.06 3.03
C ASP A 10 4.02 -5.30 2.59
N PHE A 11 3.84 -5.70 1.33
CA PHE A 11 4.49 -6.87 0.71
C PHE A 11 4.02 -8.21 1.28
N SER A 12 2.84 -8.24 1.93
CA SER A 12 2.23 -9.49 2.43
C SER A 12 1.64 -10.33 1.29
N ASP A 13 1.26 -11.57 1.59
CA ASP A 13 0.65 -12.47 0.60
C ASP A 13 -0.67 -11.93 0.05
N GLU A 14 -1.45 -11.24 0.87
CA GLU A 14 -2.69 -10.61 0.44
C GLU A 14 -2.44 -9.52 -0.59
N ALA A 15 -1.26 -8.91 -0.54
CA ALA A 15 -0.85 -7.93 -1.54
C ALA A 15 -0.77 -8.55 -2.93
N VAL A 16 -0.28 -9.78 -3.04
CA VAL A 16 -0.21 -10.50 -4.32
C VAL A 16 -1.61 -10.74 -4.87
N LYS A 17 -2.55 -11.17 -4.04
CA LYS A 17 -3.94 -11.37 -4.45
C LYS A 17 -4.60 -10.06 -4.89
N SER A 18 -4.25 -8.97 -4.24
CA SER A 18 -4.78 -7.64 -4.58
C SER A 18 -4.49 -7.27 -6.02
N VAL A 19 -3.35 -7.69 -6.56
CA VAL A 19 -2.97 -7.42 -7.95
C VAL A 19 -3.99 -7.99 -8.93
N ASP A 20 -4.49 -9.19 -8.67
CA ASP A 20 -5.49 -9.81 -9.53
C ASP A 20 -6.79 -9.00 -9.54
N TYR A 21 -7.24 -8.52 -8.38
CA TYR A 21 -8.43 -7.66 -8.30
C TYR A 21 -8.23 -6.32 -9.01
N ILE A 22 -7.02 -5.75 -8.94
CA ILE A 22 -6.70 -4.52 -9.66
C ILE A 22 -6.84 -4.75 -11.18
N LYS A 23 -6.33 -5.86 -11.68
CA LYS A 23 -6.46 -6.20 -13.10
C LYS A 23 -7.93 -6.33 -13.51
N GLU A 24 -8.74 -6.94 -12.66
CA GLU A 24 -10.18 -7.08 -12.90
C GLU A 24 -10.86 -5.70 -12.97
N LEU A 25 -10.47 -4.77 -12.12
CA LEU A 25 -11.06 -3.44 -12.10
C LEU A 25 -10.74 -2.62 -13.36
N LYS A 26 -9.70 -2.98 -14.11
CA LYS A 26 -9.46 -2.39 -15.42
C LYS A 26 -10.67 -2.58 -16.33
N GLY A 27 -11.28 -3.75 -16.30
CA GLY A 27 -12.51 -4.03 -17.06
C GLY A 27 -13.70 -3.19 -16.60
N ALA A 28 -13.67 -2.67 -15.39
CA ALA A 28 -14.71 -1.80 -14.82
C ALA A 28 -14.38 -0.29 -14.97
N GLY A 29 -13.35 0.06 -15.73
CA GLY A 29 -13.02 1.45 -16.05
C GLY A 29 -11.78 2.01 -15.36
N ALA A 30 -11.02 1.18 -14.61
CA ALA A 30 -9.80 1.66 -13.97
C ALA A 30 -8.73 2.00 -15.02
N THR A 31 -8.06 3.14 -14.83
CA THR A 31 -7.01 3.64 -15.73
C THR A 31 -5.70 3.85 -15.01
N ASP A 32 -5.74 4.22 -13.74
CA ASP A 32 -4.57 4.62 -12.96
C ASP A 32 -4.49 3.83 -11.65
N VAL A 33 -3.27 3.47 -11.27
CA VAL A 33 -3.00 2.82 -9.97
C VAL A 33 -1.88 3.57 -9.28
N ILE A 34 -2.10 3.94 -8.03
CA ILE A 34 -1.07 4.46 -7.16
C ILE A 34 -0.69 3.34 -6.20
N ILE A 35 0.53 2.82 -6.31
CA ILE A 35 1.06 1.84 -5.37
C ILE A 35 1.76 2.60 -4.26
N LEU A 36 1.30 2.40 -3.03
CA LEU A 36 1.81 3.11 -1.87
C LEU A 36 2.40 2.13 -0.86
N HIS A 37 3.63 2.39 -0.45
CA HIS A 37 4.21 1.75 0.72
C HIS A 37 4.49 2.82 1.77
N VAL A 38 4.05 2.58 3.00
CA VAL A 38 4.29 3.49 4.13
C VAL A 38 5.31 2.85 5.06
N ILE A 39 6.44 3.54 5.23
CA ILE A 39 7.47 3.14 6.19
C ILE A 39 7.01 3.64 7.56
N ASP A 40 6.76 2.69 8.48
CA ASP A 40 6.33 3.04 9.83
C ASP A 40 7.49 3.70 10.58
N ARG A 41 7.28 4.92 11.05
CA ARG A 41 8.29 5.71 11.71
C ARG A 41 8.82 5.08 12.99
N ARG A 42 7.97 4.32 13.69
CA ARG A 42 8.38 3.63 14.92
C ARG A 42 9.43 2.56 14.63
N GLY A 43 9.19 1.74 13.62
CA GLY A 43 10.16 0.74 13.18
C GLY A 43 11.46 1.35 12.70
N LEU A 44 11.38 2.47 12.00
CA LEU A 44 12.55 3.19 11.52
C LEU A 44 13.41 3.71 12.66
N ASN A 45 12.80 4.28 13.70
CA ASN A 45 13.54 4.75 14.89
C ASN A 45 14.25 3.61 15.61
N ASP A 46 13.60 2.47 15.75
CA ASP A 46 14.20 1.29 16.38
C ASP A 46 15.40 0.78 15.59
N LEU A 47 15.26 0.68 14.26
CA LEU A 47 16.36 0.28 13.38
C LEU A 47 17.54 1.24 13.46
N ALA A 48 17.30 2.53 13.56
CA ALA A 48 18.35 3.54 13.66
C ALA A 48 19.19 3.34 14.94
N ARG A 49 18.54 2.96 16.04
CA ARG A 49 19.25 2.67 17.30
C ARG A 49 20.14 1.44 17.20
N PHE A 50 19.66 0.38 16.56
CA PHE A 50 20.39 -0.90 16.49
C PHE A 50 21.48 -0.91 15.42
N ALA A 51 21.26 -0.27 14.29
CA ALA A 51 22.16 -0.33 13.14
C ALA A 51 23.34 0.62 13.22
N LYS A 52 23.39 1.51 14.20
CA LYS A 52 24.42 2.56 14.35
C LYS A 52 24.56 3.44 13.11
N LYS A 53 23.53 3.52 12.29
CA LYS A 53 23.44 4.41 11.13
C LYS A 53 22.61 5.62 11.50
N ASP A 54 22.80 6.73 10.77
CA ASP A 54 21.94 7.87 10.92
C ASP A 54 20.53 7.58 10.34
N PHE A 55 19.57 8.34 10.82
CA PHE A 55 18.17 8.17 10.42
C PHE A 55 17.98 8.34 8.91
N ALA A 56 18.65 9.34 8.33
CA ALA A 56 18.52 9.65 6.89
C ALA A 56 19.06 8.50 6.02
N GLY A 57 20.19 7.90 6.39
CA GLY A 57 20.78 6.79 5.65
C GLY A 57 19.89 5.55 5.67
N ILE A 58 19.29 5.24 6.82
CA ILE A 58 18.38 4.11 6.95
C ILE A 58 17.12 4.34 6.14
N LEU A 59 16.58 5.55 6.15
CA LEU A 59 15.39 5.90 5.38
C LEU A 59 15.63 5.70 3.89
N VAL A 60 16.79 6.17 3.36
CA VAL A 60 17.15 5.98 1.95
C VAL A 60 17.22 4.50 1.61
N ASP A 61 17.85 3.69 2.44
CA ASP A 61 17.96 2.25 2.21
C ASP A 61 16.58 1.58 2.19
N MET A 62 15.70 1.94 3.12
CA MET A 62 14.35 1.39 3.18
C MET A 62 13.49 1.80 1.97
N GLU A 63 13.63 3.04 1.52
CA GLU A 63 12.92 3.50 0.31
C GLU A 63 13.37 2.75 -0.92
N GLN A 64 14.67 2.56 -1.08
CA GLN A 64 15.24 1.82 -2.23
C GLN A 64 14.76 0.37 -2.21
N LYS A 65 14.78 -0.26 -1.06
CA LYS A 65 14.30 -1.64 -0.89
C LYS A 65 12.82 -1.74 -1.23
N ALA A 66 12.01 -0.81 -0.73
CA ALA A 66 10.58 -0.80 -1.00
C ALA A 66 10.29 -0.66 -2.50
N ARG A 67 10.98 0.26 -3.18
CA ARG A 67 10.82 0.44 -4.62
C ARG A 67 11.23 -0.79 -5.41
N ALA A 68 12.29 -1.47 -4.98
CA ALA A 68 12.73 -2.72 -5.62
C ALA A 68 11.69 -3.83 -5.47
N GLU A 69 11.06 -3.95 -4.29
CA GLU A 69 10.01 -4.94 -4.05
C GLU A 69 8.71 -4.62 -4.82
N ILE A 70 8.41 -3.35 -5.04
CA ILE A 70 7.24 -2.91 -5.80
C ILE A 70 7.42 -3.11 -7.30
N ARG A 71 8.64 -3.03 -7.82
CA ARG A 71 8.91 -3.01 -9.26
C ARG A 71 8.23 -4.15 -10.04
N PRO A 72 8.27 -5.42 -9.61
CA PRO A 72 7.58 -6.48 -10.36
C PRO A 72 6.08 -6.24 -10.51
N VAL A 73 5.42 -5.74 -9.47
CA VAL A 73 3.99 -5.40 -9.50
C VAL A 73 3.74 -4.20 -10.40
N GLU A 74 4.58 -3.20 -10.31
CA GLU A 74 4.50 -2.02 -11.18
C GLU A 74 4.56 -2.42 -12.65
N GLU A 75 5.54 -3.25 -13.02
CA GLU A 75 5.70 -3.72 -14.39
C GLU A 75 4.52 -4.58 -14.85
N GLU A 76 4.02 -5.44 -13.96
CA GLU A 76 2.87 -6.30 -14.26
C GLU A 76 1.62 -5.47 -14.55
N LEU A 77 1.35 -4.45 -13.74
CA LEU A 77 0.18 -3.60 -13.94
C LEU A 77 0.32 -2.68 -15.17
N LYS A 78 1.52 -2.18 -15.44
CA LYS A 78 1.80 -1.46 -16.69
C LYS A 78 1.59 -2.36 -17.90
N GLY A 79 1.96 -3.63 -17.80
CA GLY A 79 1.82 -4.61 -18.86
C GLY A 79 0.38 -4.86 -19.27
N VAL A 80 -0.58 -4.70 -18.37
CA VAL A 80 -2.01 -4.82 -18.69
C VAL A 80 -2.65 -3.49 -19.13
N GLY A 81 -1.86 -2.43 -19.24
CA GLY A 81 -2.32 -1.15 -19.78
C GLY A 81 -2.74 -0.11 -18.76
N LEU A 82 -2.42 -0.32 -17.47
CA LEU A 82 -2.68 0.67 -16.43
C LEU A 82 -1.52 1.67 -16.33
N LYS A 83 -1.84 2.92 -16.00
CA LYS A 83 -0.83 3.91 -15.63
C LYS A 83 -0.51 3.70 -14.17
N VAL A 84 0.76 3.55 -13.82
CA VAL A 84 1.19 3.23 -12.46
C VAL A 84 2.09 4.33 -11.92
N LYS A 85 1.76 4.80 -10.70
CA LYS A 85 2.58 5.72 -9.95
C LYS A 85 2.97 5.04 -8.63
N VAL A 86 4.24 5.10 -8.27
CA VAL A 86 4.74 4.53 -7.02
C VAL A 86 5.03 5.65 -6.05
N ARG A 87 4.50 5.53 -4.83
CA ARG A 87 4.81 6.44 -3.73
C ARG A 87 5.31 5.65 -2.53
N VAL A 88 6.42 6.10 -1.96
CA VAL A 88 6.95 5.58 -0.70
C VAL A 88 6.94 6.74 0.28
N GLU A 89 6.14 6.62 1.34
CA GLU A 89 5.95 7.66 2.35
C GLU A 89 6.40 7.14 3.71
N GLN A 90 6.60 8.04 4.67
CA GLN A 90 6.90 7.67 6.05
C GLN A 90 5.87 8.27 6.99
N GLY A 91 5.53 7.54 8.03
CA GLY A 91 4.58 8.01 9.04
C GLY A 91 3.69 6.90 9.54
N GLY A 92 2.53 7.27 10.08
CA GLY A 92 1.50 6.32 10.48
C GLY A 92 0.80 5.75 9.25
N PRO A 93 0.72 4.42 9.10
CA PRO A 93 0.17 3.84 7.86
C PRO A 93 -1.23 4.33 7.51
N CYS A 94 -2.16 4.27 8.43
CA CYS A 94 -3.55 4.67 8.16
C CYS A 94 -3.65 6.14 7.77
N ASP A 95 -2.99 7.03 8.50
CA ASP A 95 -3.04 8.46 8.22
C ASP A 95 -2.44 8.79 6.85
N LYS A 96 -1.32 8.16 6.51
CA LYS A 96 -0.68 8.37 5.22
C LYS A 96 -1.50 7.82 4.06
N ILE A 97 -2.13 6.67 4.24
CA ILE A 97 -3.01 6.11 3.20
C ILE A 97 -4.17 7.08 2.92
N LEU A 98 -4.80 7.60 3.95
CA LEU A 98 -5.91 8.56 3.79
C LEU A 98 -5.43 9.86 3.16
N GLN A 99 -4.27 10.36 3.56
CA GLN A 99 -3.67 11.55 2.98
C GLN A 99 -3.39 11.39 1.49
N VAL A 100 -2.75 10.29 1.11
CA VAL A 100 -2.43 10.01 -0.29
C VAL A 100 -3.69 9.80 -1.12
N ALA A 101 -4.70 9.14 -0.56
CA ALA A 101 -5.99 8.97 -1.22
C ALA A 101 -6.61 10.32 -1.60
N ASP A 102 -6.54 11.27 -0.70
CA ASP A 102 -7.05 12.62 -0.92
C ASP A 102 -6.19 13.40 -1.93
N GLU A 103 -4.88 13.39 -1.76
CA GLU A 103 -3.95 14.08 -2.66
C GLU A 103 -4.04 13.58 -4.09
N GLU A 104 -4.13 12.27 -4.28
CA GLU A 104 -4.18 11.64 -5.60
C GLU A 104 -5.60 11.52 -6.15
N LYS A 105 -6.60 11.95 -5.40
CA LYS A 105 -8.02 11.91 -5.79
C LYS A 105 -8.44 10.52 -6.27
N VAL A 106 -8.11 9.52 -5.47
CA VAL A 106 -8.44 8.13 -5.81
C VAL A 106 -9.93 7.87 -5.61
N SER A 107 -10.47 6.95 -6.40
CA SER A 107 -11.89 6.59 -6.36
C SER A 107 -12.17 5.28 -5.63
N ILE A 108 -11.15 4.48 -5.37
CA ILE A 108 -11.25 3.24 -4.62
C ILE A 108 -9.91 2.90 -3.98
N ILE A 109 -9.96 2.31 -2.79
CA ILE A 109 -8.76 1.74 -2.14
C ILE A 109 -8.89 0.22 -2.18
N ILE A 110 -7.82 -0.47 -2.56
CA ILE A 110 -7.73 -1.92 -2.46
C ILE A 110 -6.67 -2.25 -1.42
N ALA A 111 -7.08 -2.91 -0.34
CA ALA A 111 -6.19 -3.22 0.78
C ALA A 111 -6.34 -4.66 1.23
N GLY A 112 -5.25 -5.26 1.70
CA GLY A 112 -5.30 -6.59 2.31
C GLY A 112 -5.96 -6.53 3.68
N SER A 113 -6.61 -7.61 4.07
CA SER A 113 -7.29 -7.72 5.37
C SER A 113 -6.30 -7.86 6.53
N HIS A 114 -5.08 -8.35 6.27
CA HIS A 114 -4.05 -8.58 7.26
C HIS A 114 -2.73 -7.99 6.79
N GLY A 115 -1.92 -7.51 7.74
CA GLY A 115 -0.56 -7.06 7.45
C GLY A 115 0.48 -8.13 7.77
N LYS A 116 1.75 -7.72 7.76
CA LYS A 116 2.88 -8.62 8.07
C LYS A 116 2.85 -9.20 9.49
N SER A 117 2.20 -8.51 10.42
CA SER A 117 2.05 -8.96 11.81
C SER A 117 0.92 -9.97 12.00
N ASN A 118 0.56 -10.65 11.00
CA ASN A 118 -0.54 -11.59 10.82
C ASN A 118 -0.94 -12.37 12.08
N ILE A 119 -2.11 -12.08 12.61
CA ILE A 119 -2.74 -12.87 13.67
C ILE A 119 -3.92 -13.60 13.04
N ASP A 120 -3.82 -14.91 12.94
CA ASP A 120 -4.76 -15.76 12.19
C ASP A 120 -6.22 -15.68 12.67
N SER A 121 -6.43 -15.27 13.90
CA SER A 121 -7.77 -15.23 14.50
C SER A 121 -8.54 -13.95 14.22
N MET A 122 -7.94 -12.95 13.59
CA MET A 122 -8.55 -11.64 13.45
C MET A 122 -9.31 -11.51 12.14
N LEU A 123 -10.44 -10.81 12.21
CA LEU A 123 -11.28 -10.52 11.06
C LEU A 123 -10.59 -9.53 10.11
N LEU A 124 -9.93 -8.52 10.66
CA LEU A 124 -9.20 -7.51 9.90
C LEU A 124 -7.93 -7.12 10.67
N GLY A 125 -6.86 -6.78 9.95
CA GLY A 125 -5.68 -6.19 10.55
C GLY A 125 -5.94 -4.78 11.05
N SER A 126 -5.07 -4.27 11.93
CA SER A 126 -5.28 -2.97 12.58
C SER A 126 -5.40 -1.82 11.58
N VAL A 127 -4.56 -1.80 10.53
CA VAL A 127 -4.59 -0.75 9.51
C VAL A 127 -5.86 -0.85 8.68
N SER A 128 -6.22 -2.04 8.22
CA SER A 128 -7.43 -2.27 7.42
C SER A 128 -8.69 -1.90 8.19
N TYR A 129 -8.75 -2.26 9.46
CA TYR A 129 -9.89 -1.90 10.33
C TYR A 129 -10.04 -0.39 10.45
N LYS A 130 -8.95 0.34 10.70
CA LYS A 130 -8.98 1.80 10.80
C LYS A 130 -9.38 2.44 9.48
N LEU A 131 -8.88 1.91 8.35
CA LEU A 131 -9.24 2.41 7.04
C LEU A 131 -10.73 2.26 6.78
N VAL A 132 -11.29 1.09 7.04
CA VAL A 132 -12.74 0.84 6.83
C VAL A 132 -13.58 1.84 7.62
N LYS A 133 -13.16 2.21 8.82
CA LYS A 133 -13.90 3.16 9.64
C LYS A 133 -13.77 4.62 9.18
N ARG A 134 -12.66 4.98 8.58
CA ARG A 134 -12.32 6.40 8.31
C ARG A 134 -12.46 6.82 6.86
N VAL A 135 -12.43 5.88 5.93
CA VAL A 135 -12.43 6.20 4.50
C VAL A 135 -13.81 6.67 4.03
N ASN A 136 -13.82 7.66 3.13
CA ASN A 136 -15.06 8.21 2.56
C ASN A 136 -15.35 7.70 1.14
N ILE A 137 -14.49 6.87 0.62
CA ILE A 137 -14.62 6.29 -0.73
C ILE A 137 -14.73 4.77 -0.61
N PRO A 138 -15.16 4.07 -1.67
CA PRO A 138 -15.20 2.61 -1.64
C PRO A 138 -13.85 2.01 -1.29
N ILE A 139 -13.88 0.95 -0.51
CA ILE A 139 -12.70 0.17 -0.17
C ILE A 139 -13.00 -1.31 -0.43
N LEU A 140 -12.10 -1.95 -1.16
CA LEU A 140 -12.13 -3.39 -1.39
C LEU A 140 -11.09 -4.03 -0.47
N VAL A 141 -11.58 -4.83 0.48
CA VAL A 141 -10.70 -5.55 1.41
C VAL A 141 -10.49 -6.96 0.88
N VAL A 142 -9.24 -7.28 0.56
CA VAL A 142 -8.87 -8.59 0.03
C VAL A 142 -8.50 -9.50 1.18
N LYS A 143 -9.26 -10.57 1.33
CA LYS A 143 -9.02 -11.53 2.42
C LYS A 143 -7.99 -12.58 2.03
N LYS A 144 -7.37 -13.11 3.05
CA LYS A 144 -6.38 -14.17 2.95
C LYS A 144 -6.96 -15.44 2.30
#